data_3f70d266d44ab9abf50d10f188a777fa
#
_entry.id   3f70d266d44ab9abf50d10f188a777fa
#
_cell.length_a   1.000
_cell.length_b   1.000
_cell.length_c   1.000
_cell.angle_alpha   90.00
_cell.angle_beta   90.00
_cell.angle_gamma   90.00
#
_symmetry.space_group_name_H-M   'P 1'
#
loop_
_entity.id
_entity.type
_entity.pdbx_description
1 polymer ?
#
loop_
_entity_poly.entity_id
_entity_poly.type
_entity_poly.pdbx_seq_one_letter_code
_entity_poly.pdbx_strand_id
1 'polypeptide(L)'
;MTGMVTADREAVIDLRIRGSGDQEIQVEAVIDTGFTGFLTLPKRLIDHLALAFMGPTRAVLADGHEVSLDVFEAAVIWDDQEKSVPALAAEGSILVGMAMLAGYRVTLEMEDNGVVMIESLA
;
A
#
# COMPACT_ATOMS: atom_id res chain seq x y z
N MET A 1 -11.51 -0.66 -8.95
CA MET A 1 -10.06 -0.48 -9.22
C MET A 1 -9.52 -1.70 -9.93
N THR A 2 -8.62 -1.50 -10.85
CA THR A 2 -8.03 -2.59 -11.62
C THR A 2 -6.50 -2.51 -11.56
N GLY A 3 -5.86 -3.63 -11.85
CA GLY A 3 -4.43 -3.75 -11.95
C GLY A 3 -4.06 -4.93 -12.84
N MET A 4 -2.85 -5.40 -12.69
CA MET A 4 -2.32 -6.46 -13.55
C MET A 4 -1.40 -7.38 -12.76
N VAL A 5 -1.42 -8.66 -13.10
CA VAL A 5 -0.46 -9.65 -12.59
C VAL A 5 0.79 -9.58 -13.48
N THR A 6 1.96 -9.44 -12.84
CA THR A 6 3.24 -9.36 -13.54
C THR A 6 3.80 -10.74 -13.85
N ALA A 7 4.82 -10.78 -14.72
CA ALA A 7 5.55 -12.01 -15.01
C ALA A 7 6.21 -12.63 -13.77
N ASP A 8 6.48 -11.81 -12.74
CA ASP A 8 7.03 -12.26 -11.45
C ASP A 8 5.96 -12.76 -10.48
N ARG A 9 4.71 -12.87 -10.94
CA ARG A 9 3.56 -13.33 -10.14
C ARG A 9 3.22 -12.38 -8.99
N GLU A 10 3.37 -11.08 -9.23
CA GLU A 10 2.92 -10.06 -8.31
C GLU A 10 1.65 -9.40 -8.84
N ALA A 11 0.66 -9.21 -7.99
CA ALA A 11 -0.53 -8.46 -8.33
C ALA A 11 -0.28 -6.98 -8.02
N VAL A 12 -0.23 -6.14 -9.05
CA VAL A 12 0.11 -4.73 -8.89
C VAL A 12 -1.05 -3.83 -9.27
N ILE A 13 -1.15 -2.72 -8.57
CA ILE A 13 -2.12 -1.65 -8.85
C ILE A 13 -1.40 -0.31 -8.82
N ASP A 14 -1.94 0.67 -9.53
CA ASP A 14 -1.46 2.04 -9.44
C ASP A 14 -2.20 2.78 -8.32
N LEU A 15 -1.44 3.45 -7.46
CA LEU A 15 -1.98 4.29 -6.40
C LEU A 15 -1.54 5.72 -6.58
N ARG A 16 -2.43 6.66 -6.32
CA ARG A 16 -2.08 8.08 -6.14
C ARG A 16 -2.01 8.38 -4.66
N ILE A 17 -0.93 9.02 -4.25
CA ILE A 17 -0.68 9.40 -2.85
C ILE A 17 -0.44 10.90 -2.81
N ARG A 18 -1.15 11.60 -1.94
CA ARG A 18 -1.01 13.03 -1.74
C ARG A 18 -0.11 13.33 -0.57
N GLY A 19 0.71 14.35 -0.73
CA GLY A 19 1.55 14.88 0.33
C GLY A 19 0.81 15.91 1.20
N SER A 20 1.54 16.48 2.15
CA SER A 20 1.02 17.49 3.08
C SER A 20 0.79 18.87 2.43
N GLY A 21 1.31 19.08 1.21
CA GLY A 21 1.08 20.29 0.40
C GLY A 21 0.31 19.92 -0.87
N ASP A 22 0.75 20.44 -2.01
CA ASP A 22 0.14 20.15 -3.30
C ASP A 22 0.78 18.95 -4.00
N GLN A 23 1.74 18.27 -3.36
CA GLN A 23 2.42 17.14 -3.96
C GLN A 23 1.45 15.97 -4.13
N GLU A 24 1.55 15.32 -5.28
CA GLU A 24 0.85 14.07 -5.54
C GLU A 24 1.78 13.21 -6.40
N ILE A 25 1.88 11.94 -6.07
CA ILE A 25 2.63 10.98 -6.86
C ILE A 25 1.74 9.80 -7.22
N GLN A 26 2.06 9.17 -8.34
CA GLN A 26 1.50 7.89 -8.71
C GLN A 26 2.58 6.83 -8.56
N VAL A 27 2.26 5.75 -7.85
CA VAL A 27 3.17 4.64 -7.58
C VAL A 27 2.53 3.33 -7.95
N GLU A 28 3.36 2.35 -8.25
CA GLU A 28 2.93 0.98 -8.41
C GLU A 28 3.06 0.28 -7.06
N ALA A 29 1.97 -0.34 -6.60
CA ALA A 29 1.92 -1.04 -5.33
C ALA A 29 1.59 -2.52 -5.55
N VAL A 30 2.17 -3.38 -4.72
CA VAL A 30 1.94 -4.82 -4.75
C VAL A 30 0.90 -5.18 -3.70
N ILE A 31 -0.11 -5.93 -4.09
CA ILE A 31 -1.07 -6.50 -3.15
C ILE A 31 -0.39 -7.63 -2.38
N ASP A 32 -0.34 -7.51 -1.06
CA ASP A 32 0.30 -8.48 -0.17
C ASP A 32 -0.68 -8.92 0.92
N THR A 33 -1.27 -10.10 0.74
CA THR A 33 -2.22 -10.65 1.70
C THR A 33 -1.55 -11.15 2.98
N GLY A 34 -0.23 -11.28 2.99
CA GLY A 34 0.54 -11.58 4.19
C GLY A 34 0.83 -10.36 5.07
N PHE A 35 0.58 -9.17 4.56
CA PHE A 35 0.70 -7.92 5.29
C PHE A 35 -0.67 -7.51 5.84
N THR A 36 -0.79 -7.37 7.16
CA THR A 36 -2.08 -7.08 7.80
C THR A 36 -2.39 -5.58 7.91
N GLY A 37 -1.42 -4.71 7.63
CA GLY A 37 -1.61 -3.26 7.69
C GLY A 37 -2.22 -2.68 6.42
N PHE A 38 -2.11 -1.35 6.28
CA PHE A 38 -2.66 -0.61 5.14
C PHE A 38 -1.65 -0.49 4.01
N LEU A 39 -0.50 0.12 4.28
CA LEU A 39 0.44 0.56 3.25
C LEU A 39 1.85 0.59 3.78
N THR A 40 2.83 0.23 2.94
CA THR A 40 4.24 0.52 3.20
C THR A 40 4.74 1.54 2.19
N LEU A 41 5.64 2.43 2.61
CA LEU A 41 6.30 3.40 1.73
C LEU A 41 7.77 3.49 2.05
N PRO A 42 8.64 3.62 1.05
CA PRO A 42 10.05 3.89 1.31
C PRO A 42 10.24 5.32 1.81
N LYS A 43 11.26 5.50 2.63
CA LYS A 43 11.52 6.78 3.31
C LYS A 43 11.68 7.95 2.36
N ARG A 44 12.29 7.73 1.18
CA ARG A 44 12.46 8.80 0.18
C ARG A 44 11.12 9.39 -0.29
N LEU A 45 10.09 8.55 -0.41
CA LEU A 45 8.75 9.03 -0.81
C LEU A 45 8.04 9.73 0.34
N ILE A 46 8.20 9.21 1.55
CA ILE A 46 7.67 9.83 2.77
C ILE A 46 8.22 11.24 2.92
N ASP A 47 9.54 11.41 2.71
CA ASP A 47 10.18 12.72 2.80
C ASP A 47 9.75 13.64 1.66
N HIS A 48 9.68 13.12 0.42
CA HIS A 48 9.25 13.90 -0.73
C HIS A 48 7.82 14.44 -0.56
N LEU A 49 6.94 13.62 -0.02
CA LEU A 49 5.55 13.98 0.24
C LEU A 49 5.37 14.75 1.54
N ALA A 50 6.41 14.87 2.35
CA ALA A 50 6.38 15.52 3.66
C ALA A 50 5.24 14.99 4.55
N LEU A 51 5.10 13.67 4.62
CA LEU A 51 4.05 13.03 5.41
C LEU A 51 4.28 13.24 6.91
N ALA A 52 3.20 13.40 7.66
CA ALA A 52 3.25 13.63 9.09
C ALA A 52 3.63 12.35 9.85
N PHE A 53 4.62 12.46 10.73
CA PHE A 53 5.03 11.36 11.59
C PHE A 53 3.98 11.10 12.67
N MET A 54 3.59 9.83 12.83
CA MET A 54 2.57 9.42 13.81
C MET A 54 3.15 8.66 15.00
N GLY A 55 4.43 8.31 14.95
CA GLY A 55 5.09 7.54 15.99
C GLY A 55 5.54 6.16 15.49
N PRO A 56 6.27 5.42 16.35
CA PRO A 56 6.71 4.08 15.99
C PRO A 56 5.64 3.03 16.26
N THR A 57 5.74 1.90 15.57
CA THR A 57 4.97 0.70 15.86
C THR A 57 5.89 -0.52 15.82
N ARG A 58 5.45 -1.61 16.41
CA ARG A 58 6.17 -2.88 16.33
C ARG A 58 5.64 -3.71 15.18
N ALA A 59 6.55 -4.35 14.47
CA ALA A 59 6.23 -5.30 13.43
C ALA A 59 7.02 -6.58 13.65
N VAL A 60 6.42 -7.73 13.33
CA VAL A 60 7.06 -9.03 13.42
C VAL A 60 7.46 -9.45 12.02
N LEU A 61 8.74 -9.70 11.81
CA LEU A 61 9.26 -10.20 10.54
C LEU A 61 8.95 -11.68 10.36
N ALA A 62 9.12 -12.17 9.12
CA ALA A 62 8.86 -13.56 8.79
C ALA A 62 9.69 -14.56 9.62
N ASP A 63 10.87 -14.16 10.09
CA ASP A 63 11.74 -14.97 10.95
C ASP A 63 11.39 -14.88 12.44
N GLY A 64 10.35 -14.15 12.81
CA GLY A 64 9.90 -13.98 14.18
C GLY A 64 10.53 -12.82 14.94
N HIS A 65 11.51 -12.12 14.35
CA HIS A 65 12.10 -10.95 14.98
C HIS A 65 11.11 -9.78 15.01
N GLU A 66 11.08 -9.08 16.13
CA GLU A 66 10.36 -7.81 16.25
C GLU A 66 11.26 -6.67 15.81
N VAL A 67 10.71 -5.76 15.01
CA VAL A 67 11.36 -4.50 14.64
C VAL A 67 10.45 -3.33 14.95
N SER A 68 11.03 -2.17 15.17
CA SER A 68 10.29 -0.92 15.28
C SER A 68 10.29 -0.23 13.92
N LEU A 69 9.11 0.10 13.43
CA LEU A 69 8.94 0.86 12.18
C LEU A 69 8.25 2.17 12.48
N ASP A 70 8.66 3.21 11.79
CA ASP A 70 8.01 4.51 11.87
C ASP A 70 6.72 4.51 11.05
N VAL A 71 5.69 5.14 11.60
CA VAL A 71 4.37 5.26 10.97
C VAL A 71 4.14 6.71 10.58
N PHE A 72 3.64 6.93 9.37
CA PHE A 72 3.30 8.24 8.84
C PHE A 72 1.88 8.24 8.34
N GLU A 73 1.23 9.40 8.38
CA GLU A 73 -0.11 9.56 7.81
C GLU A 73 -0.01 9.82 6.32
N ALA A 74 -0.65 8.98 5.51
CA ALA A 74 -0.69 9.11 4.07
C ALA A 74 -2.13 9.33 3.59
N ALA A 75 -2.31 10.27 2.66
CA ALA A 75 -3.58 10.45 1.97
C ALA A 75 -3.55 9.71 0.65
N VAL A 76 -4.32 8.64 0.54
CA VAL A 76 -4.35 7.75 -0.63
C VAL A 76 -5.67 7.92 -1.35
N ILE A 77 -5.62 8.03 -2.68
CA ILE A 77 -6.83 7.96 -3.49
C ILE A 77 -7.15 6.48 -3.70
N TRP A 78 -8.20 6.04 -3.02
CA TRP A 78 -8.63 4.64 -3.03
C TRP A 78 -10.08 4.56 -3.47
N ASP A 79 -10.31 3.85 -4.57
CA ASP A 79 -11.66 3.74 -5.16
C ASP A 79 -12.30 5.12 -5.39
N ASP A 80 -11.51 6.03 -6.00
CA ASP A 80 -11.86 7.42 -6.30
C ASP A 80 -12.16 8.31 -5.09
N GLN A 81 -11.81 7.87 -3.88
CA GLN A 81 -11.99 8.67 -2.66
C GLN A 81 -10.66 8.83 -1.94
N GLU A 82 -10.45 10.03 -1.39
CA GLU A 82 -9.29 10.27 -0.55
C GLU A 82 -9.49 9.59 0.80
N LYS A 83 -8.50 8.80 1.20
CA LYS A 83 -8.51 8.07 2.46
C LYS A 83 -7.20 8.31 3.20
N SER A 84 -7.29 8.75 4.45
CA SER A 84 -6.12 8.88 5.31
C SER A 84 -5.83 7.53 5.97
N VAL A 85 -4.64 7.03 5.77
CA VAL A 85 -4.24 5.71 6.30
C VAL A 85 -2.83 5.78 6.90
N PRO A 86 -2.52 4.93 7.89
CA PRO A 86 -1.15 4.80 8.37
C PRO A 86 -0.30 4.09 7.31
N ALA A 87 0.87 4.67 7.04
CA ALA A 87 1.88 4.07 6.18
C ALA A 87 3.10 3.73 7.00
N LEU A 88 3.56 2.48 6.90
CA LEU A 88 4.78 2.03 7.55
C LEU A 88 5.98 2.40 6.68
N ALA A 89 7.01 2.99 7.28
CA ALA A 89 8.27 3.24 6.58
C ALA A 89 9.01 1.93 6.42
N ALA A 90 9.10 1.44 5.20
CA ALA A 90 9.80 0.20 4.86
C ALA A 90 10.37 0.30 3.46
N GLU A 91 11.62 -0.12 3.29
CA GLU A 91 12.26 -0.15 1.97
C GLU A 91 11.77 -1.34 1.15
N GLY A 92 11.95 -1.26 -0.15
CA GLY A 92 11.51 -2.29 -1.09
C GLY A 92 10.22 -1.92 -1.80
N SER A 93 9.48 -2.91 -2.25
CA SER A 93 8.21 -2.70 -2.94
C SER A 93 7.20 -2.04 -2.02
N ILE A 94 6.40 -1.16 -2.60
CA ILE A 94 5.25 -0.57 -1.90
C ILE A 94 4.19 -1.65 -1.78
N LEU A 95 3.76 -1.95 -0.56
CA LEU A 95 2.79 -3.01 -0.28
C LEU A 95 1.44 -2.42 0.11
N VAL A 96 0.39 -3.05 -0.40
CA VAL A 96 -0.99 -2.81 0.04
C VAL A 96 -1.43 -4.04 0.81
N GLY A 97 -1.80 -3.86 2.07
CA GLY A 97 -2.13 -4.94 2.97
C GLY A 97 -3.62 -5.16 3.18
N MET A 98 -3.93 -6.14 4.00
CA MET A 98 -5.29 -6.60 4.26
C MET A 98 -6.19 -5.52 4.89
N ALA A 99 -5.62 -4.61 5.68
CA ALA A 99 -6.40 -3.52 6.26
C ALA A 99 -6.92 -2.54 5.19
N MET A 100 -6.12 -2.27 4.15
CA MET A 100 -6.58 -1.44 3.02
C MET A 100 -7.67 -2.15 2.21
N LEU A 101 -7.57 -3.46 2.06
CA LEU A 101 -8.48 -4.27 1.25
C LEU A 101 -9.77 -4.62 1.98
N ALA A 102 -9.86 -4.38 3.28
CA ALA A 102 -11.05 -4.69 4.06
C ALA A 102 -12.28 -4.00 3.49
N GLY A 103 -13.35 -4.75 3.27
CA GLY A 103 -14.59 -4.27 2.66
C GLY A 103 -14.62 -4.40 1.13
N TYR A 104 -13.59 -5.00 0.54
CA TYR A 104 -13.47 -5.16 -0.90
C TYR A 104 -13.32 -6.63 -1.30
N ARG A 105 -13.80 -6.95 -2.48
CA ARG A 105 -13.53 -8.23 -3.14
C ARG A 105 -12.31 -8.04 -4.03
N VAL A 106 -11.32 -8.92 -3.88
CA VAL A 106 -10.12 -8.91 -4.70
C VAL A 106 -10.14 -10.15 -5.59
N THR A 107 -10.09 -9.95 -6.89
CA THR A 107 -10.05 -11.03 -7.87
C THR A 107 -8.72 -10.96 -8.61
N LEU A 108 -8.01 -12.09 -8.66
CA LEU A 108 -6.74 -12.22 -9.33
C LEU A 108 -6.84 -13.30 -10.42
N GLU A 109 -6.57 -12.93 -11.67
CA GLU A 109 -6.35 -13.89 -12.74
C GLU A 109 -4.86 -14.19 -12.79
N MET A 110 -4.49 -15.36 -12.26
CA MET A 110 -3.07 -15.69 -11.99
C MET A 110 -2.38 -16.22 -13.24
N GLU A 111 -2.16 -15.34 -14.18
CA GLU A 111 -1.36 -15.57 -15.39
C GLU A 111 -0.65 -14.28 -15.74
N ASP A 112 0.36 -14.35 -16.59
CA ASP A 112 1.08 -13.15 -17.03
C ASP A 112 0.11 -12.21 -17.75
N ASN A 113 0.10 -10.93 -17.33
CA ASN A 113 -0.85 -9.91 -17.76
C ASN A 113 -2.30 -10.17 -17.32
N GLY A 114 -2.53 -11.10 -16.38
CA GLY A 114 -3.85 -11.35 -15.82
C GLY A 114 -4.44 -10.12 -15.14
N VAL A 115 -5.75 -10.06 -15.05
CA VAL A 115 -6.46 -8.91 -14.48
C VAL A 115 -6.45 -8.99 -12.95
N VAL A 116 -6.20 -7.86 -12.31
CA VAL A 116 -6.49 -7.63 -10.90
C VAL A 116 -7.72 -6.75 -10.84
N MET A 117 -8.72 -7.14 -10.04
CA MET A 117 -9.94 -6.37 -9.86
C MET A 117 -10.23 -6.22 -8.37
N ILE A 118 -10.47 -4.99 -7.94
CA ILE A 118 -10.84 -4.65 -6.57
C ILE A 118 -12.19 -3.94 -6.61
N GLU A 119 -13.20 -4.56 -6.00
CA GLU A 119 -14.57 -4.09 -6.05
C GLU A 119 -15.12 -3.96 -4.63
N SER A 120 -15.86 -2.89 -4.37
CA SER A 120 -16.54 -2.72 -3.08
C SER A 120 -17.56 -3.85 -2.85
N LEU A 121 -17.64 -4.35 -1.62
CA LEU A 121 -18.64 -5.33 -1.20
C LEU A 121 -19.95 -4.65 -0.76
N ALA A 122 -19.96 -3.35 -0.65
CA ALA A 122 -21.14 -2.58 -0.25
C ALA A 122 -22.15 -2.43 -1.38
#